data_7b9264e5b2efea7e7bf3665e3fe73509
#
_entry.id   7b9264e5b2efea7e7bf3665e3fe73509
#
_cell.length_a   1.000
_cell.length_b   1.000
_cell.length_c   1.000
_cell.angle_alpha   90.00
_cell.angle_beta   90.00
_cell.angle_gamma   90.00
#
_symmetry.space_group_name_H-M   'P 1'
#
loop_
_entity.id
_entity.type
_entity.pdbx_description
1 polymer ?
#
loop_
_entity_poly.entity_id
_entity_poly.type
_entity_poly.pdbx_seq_one_letter_code
_entity_poly.pdbx_strand_id
1 'polypeptide(L)'
;FSSGPFTGAVLGMLLSVFGLAGALFFFSQYLQFIKGLEPLQAGLFELPATLAALVAALLAGNIMRRFGRGPVTAVGLLAIGVGMAAIAFILDSEQYLVFAVPLILIGAGDGVALTIASDTVLAVAPKDRAGAASAVSETGYELGTALGIALLGSVLTAVYQGALKIPGVVPPDVAAAATESPGEGFEEMKGLAPDVTAALTDAIHVAFTQALQVTTWVGAAVLMIGAVVTWRLLPGRKEAVNEMVGSH
;
A
#
# COMPACT_ATOMS: atom_id res chain seq x y z
N PHE A 1 20.68 14.90 -10.96
CA PHE A 1 19.58 13.92 -10.94
C PHE A 1 20.05 12.46 -11.10
N SER A 2 21.30 12.17 -11.37
CA SER A 2 21.82 10.79 -11.53
C SER A 2 22.62 10.28 -10.32
N SER A 3 22.52 10.94 -9.16
CA SER A 3 23.20 10.50 -7.94
C SER A 3 22.44 9.36 -7.27
N GLY A 4 23.17 8.41 -6.66
CA GLY A 4 22.56 7.30 -5.91
C GLY A 4 21.55 7.75 -4.85
N PRO A 5 21.87 8.78 -4.03
CA PRO A 5 20.94 9.32 -3.03
C PRO A 5 19.65 9.88 -3.62
N PHE A 6 19.69 10.57 -4.76
CA PHE A 6 18.50 11.08 -5.44
C PHE A 6 17.61 9.92 -5.94
N THR A 7 18.22 8.97 -6.65
CA THR A 7 17.50 7.79 -7.15
C THR A 7 16.88 6.98 -6.01
N GLY A 8 17.66 6.76 -4.93
CA GLY A 8 17.17 6.05 -3.76
C GLY A 8 16.00 6.75 -3.06
N ALA A 9 16.01 8.08 -3.01
CA ALA A 9 14.91 8.86 -2.43
C ALA A 9 13.65 8.79 -3.30
N VAL A 10 13.78 8.97 -4.62
CA VAL A 10 12.62 8.86 -5.55
C VAL A 10 12.02 7.45 -5.51
N LEU A 11 12.85 6.40 -5.51
CA LEU A 11 12.38 5.02 -5.36
C LEU A 11 11.73 4.78 -4.00
N GLY A 12 12.30 5.30 -2.93
CA GLY A 12 11.73 5.20 -1.58
C GLY A 12 10.34 5.82 -1.49
N MET A 13 10.16 7.02 -2.06
CA MET A 13 8.88 7.71 -2.16
C MET A 13 7.86 6.90 -2.98
N LEU A 14 8.24 6.52 -4.21
CA LEU A 14 7.38 5.76 -5.10
C LEU A 14 6.91 4.45 -4.45
N LEU A 15 7.82 3.71 -3.83
CA LEU A 15 7.50 2.45 -3.17
C LEU A 15 6.67 2.64 -1.90
N SER A 16 6.88 3.72 -1.13
CA SER A 16 6.07 4.02 0.05
C SER A 16 4.61 4.22 -0.35
N VAL A 17 4.39 5.12 -1.32
CA VAL A 17 3.03 5.44 -1.81
C VAL A 17 2.39 4.26 -2.54
N PHE A 18 3.19 3.49 -3.32
CA PHE A 18 2.75 2.23 -3.93
C PHE A 18 2.17 1.28 -2.88
N GLY A 19 2.88 1.10 -1.77
CA GLY A 19 2.45 0.21 -0.68
C GLY A 19 1.20 0.72 0.03
N LEU A 20 1.18 2.00 0.41
CA LEU A 20 0.05 2.59 1.11
C LEU A 20 -1.22 2.60 0.24
N ALA A 21 -1.11 3.17 -0.98
CA ALA A 21 -2.26 3.30 -1.87
C ALA A 21 -2.83 1.93 -2.26
N GLY A 22 -1.97 0.98 -2.63
CA GLY A 22 -2.42 -0.36 -2.97
C GLY A 22 -3.02 -1.10 -1.78
N ALA A 23 -2.41 -1.01 -0.58
CA ALA A 23 -2.93 -1.68 0.61
C ALA A 23 -4.30 -1.13 1.01
N LEU A 24 -4.44 0.19 1.19
CA LEU A 24 -5.68 0.79 1.67
C LEU A 24 -6.80 0.70 0.63
N PHE A 25 -6.50 0.91 -0.67
CA PHE A 25 -7.52 0.86 -1.71
C PHE A 25 -8.21 -0.52 -1.78
N PHE A 26 -7.46 -1.61 -1.80
CA PHE A 26 -8.04 -2.95 -1.87
C PHE A 26 -8.58 -3.44 -0.53
N PHE A 27 -8.00 -2.98 0.58
CA PHE A 27 -8.53 -3.25 1.90
C PHE A 27 -9.87 -2.55 2.12
N SER A 28 -10.03 -1.31 1.66
CA SER A 28 -11.31 -0.60 1.68
C SER A 28 -12.40 -1.34 0.88
N GLN A 29 -12.06 -1.88 -0.29
CA GLN A 29 -13.00 -2.73 -1.05
C GLN A 29 -13.38 -4.01 -0.29
N TYR A 30 -12.41 -4.64 0.37
CA TYR A 30 -12.67 -5.80 1.23
C TYR A 30 -13.64 -5.46 2.35
N LEU A 31 -13.44 -4.34 3.02
CA LEU A 31 -14.33 -3.89 4.10
C LEU A 31 -15.77 -3.64 3.59
N GLN A 32 -15.90 -3.09 2.39
CA GLN A 32 -17.22 -2.79 1.81
C GLN A 32 -17.89 -4.02 1.21
N PHE A 33 -17.19 -4.80 0.39
CA PHE A 33 -17.80 -5.93 -0.32
C PHE A 33 -17.92 -7.20 0.54
N ILE A 34 -16.93 -7.47 1.40
CA ILE A 34 -16.88 -8.72 2.16
C ILE A 34 -17.42 -8.54 3.58
N LYS A 35 -17.03 -7.44 4.25
CA LYS A 35 -17.52 -7.14 5.61
C LYS A 35 -18.85 -6.36 5.61
N GLY A 36 -19.33 -5.91 4.44
CA GLY A 36 -20.61 -5.20 4.31
C GLY A 36 -20.63 -3.81 4.97
N LEU A 37 -19.46 -3.20 5.19
CA LEU A 37 -19.38 -1.87 5.81
C LEU A 37 -19.76 -0.78 4.81
N GLU A 38 -20.46 0.25 5.29
CA GLU A 38 -20.67 1.46 4.51
C GLU A 38 -19.34 2.21 4.28
N PRO A 39 -19.22 3.02 3.20
CA PRO A 39 -17.98 3.74 2.88
C PRO A 39 -17.43 4.58 4.05
N LEU A 40 -18.29 5.24 4.82
CA LEU A 40 -17.89 5.98 6.00
C LEU A 40 -17.30 5.07 7.09
N GLN A 41 -17.91 3.91 7.31
CA GLN A 41 -17.44 2.94 8.30
C GLN A 41 -16.09 2.35 7.88
N ALA A 42 -15.92 2.02 6.59
CA ALA A 42 -14.65 1.56 6.04
C ALA A 42 -13.54 2.61 6.24
N GLY A 43 -13.82 3.88 5.94
CA GLY A 43 -12.87 4.98 6.17
C GLY A 43 -12.51 5.16 7.66
N LEU A 44 -13.49 5.05 8.56
CA LEU A 44 -13.24 5.07 10.01
C LEU A 44 -12.40 3.87 10.47
N PHE A 45 -12.58 2.72 9.85
CA PHE A 45 -11.81 1.52 10.13
C PHE A 45 -10.32 1.68 9.78
N GLU A 46 -10.00 2.51 8.79
CA GLU A 46 -8.63 2.82 8.34
C GLU A 46 -7.96 3.97 9.11
N LEU A 47 -8.66 4.66 10.01
CA LEU A 47 -8.10 5.74 10.82
C LEU A 47 -6.79 5.41 11.55
N PRO A 48 -6.56 4.20 12.11
CA PRO A 48 -5.29 3.87 12.73
C PRO A 48 -4.09 4.06 11.80
N ALA A 49 -4.22 3.75 10.50
CA ALA A 49 -3.16 3.97 9.51
C ALA A 49 -2.90 5.48 9.31
N THR A 50 -3.94 6.26 9.09
CA THR A 50 -3.83 7.70 8.85
C THR A 50 -3.24 8.45 10.04
N LEU A 51 -3.70 8.14 11.26
CA LEU A 51 -3.18 8.74 12.49
C LEU A 51 -1.72 8.35 12.74
N ALA A 52 -1.38 7.08 12.51
CA ALA A 52 -0.01 6.60 12.62
C ALA A 52 0.92 7.27 11.61
N ALA A 53 0.47 7.47 10.36
CA ALA A 53 1.24 8.18 9.34
C ALA A 53 1.51 9.62 9.76
N LEU A 54 0.51 10.34 10.26
CA LEU A 54 0.66 11.71 10.75
C LEU A 54 1.67 11.80 11.88
N VAL A 55 1.53 10.96 12.92
CA VAL A 55 2.46 10.95 14.07
C VAL A 55 3.87 10.58 13.63
N ALA A 56 4.01 9.58 12.77
CA ALA A 56 5.31 9.12 12.26
C ALA A 56 5.99 10.19 11.40
N ALA A 57 5.26 10.91 10.55
CA ALA A 57 5.77 12.03 9.77
C ALA A 57 6.32 13.17 10.66
N LEU A 58 5.59 13.53 11.73
CA LEU A 58 6.05 14.54 12.70
C LEU A 58 7.34 14.13 13.42
N LEU A 59 7.54 12.84 13.65
CA LEU A 59 8.72 12.30 14.32
C LEU A 59 9.88 11.99 13.35
N ALA A 60 9.60 11.90 12.04
CA ALA A 60 10.55 11.45 11.00
C ALA A 60 11.87 12.24 11.03
N GLY A 61 11.82 13.56 11.17
CA GLY A 61 13.03 14.40 11.23
C GLY A 61 13.93 14.09 12.43
N ASN A 62 13.37 13.77 13.59
CA ASN A 62 14.12 13.39 14.79
C ASN A 62 14.76 12.01 14.63
N ILE A 63 14.00 11.08 14.07
CA ILE A 63 14.45 9.69 13.82
C ILE A 63 15.57 9.71 12.77
N MET A 64 15.40 10.47 11.69
CA MET A 64 16.41 10.63 10.63
C MET A 64 17.73 11.16 11.16
N ARG A 65 17.71 12.20 12.01
CA ARG A 65 18.93 12.77 12.62
C ARG A 65 19.70 11.74 13.47
N ARG A 66 18.99 10.79 14.08
CA ARG A 66 19.62 9.77 14.94
C ARG A 66 20.19 8.59 14.16
N PHE A 67 19.48 8.11 13.12
CA PHE A 67 19.77 6.85 12.45
C PHE A 67 20.25 7.01 10.98
N GLY A 68 20.05 8.18 10.37
CA GLY A 68 20.36 8.44 8.96
C GLY A 68 19.18 8.17 8.02
N ARG A 69 19.28 8.72 6.79
CA ARG A 69 18.21 8.66 5.79
C ARG A 69 17.92 7.23 5.30
N GLY A 70 18.97 6.51 4.91
CA GLY A 70 18.85 5.18 4.30
C GLY A 70 18.19 4.14 5.23
N PRO A 71 18.73 3.90 6.45
CA PRO A 71 18.14 2.94 7.37
C PRO A 71 16.69 3.27 7.74
N VAL A 72 16.36 4.55 7.93
CA VAL A 72 15.02 4.94 8.36
C VAL A 72 13.99 4.77 7.25
N THR A 73 14.32 5.17 6.01
CA THR A 73 13.44 4.91 4.85
C THR A 73 13.24 3.41 4.62
N ALA A 74 14.31 2.61 4.71
CA ALA A 74 14.22 1.16 4.57
C ALA A 74 13.33 0.50 5.64
N VAL A 75 13.48 0.92 6.90
CA VAL A 75 12.63 0.43 8.00
C VAL A 75 11.17 0.84 7.78
N GLY A 76 10.92 2.05 7.27
CA GLY A 76 9.57 2.48 6.88
C GLY A 76 8.94 1.56 5.83
N LEU A 77 9.67 1.28 4.74
CA LEU A 77 9.19 0.36 3.69
C LEU A 77 9.00 -1.07 4.22
N LEU A 78 9.90 -1.54 5.08
CA LEU A 78 9.73 -2.84 5.75
C LEU A 78 8.50 -2.87 6.64
N ALA A 79 8.21 -1.80 7.37
CA ALA A 79 7.01 -1.71 8.21
C ALA A 79 5.73 -1.81 7.39
N ILE A 80 5.67 -1.13 6.23
CA ILE A 80 4.54 -1.25 5.29
C ILE A 80 4.42 -2.70 4.81
N GLY A 81 5.52 -3.30 4.35
CA GLY A 81 5.53 -4.69 3.86
C GLY A 81 5.10 -5.70 4.92
N VAL A 82 5.58 -5.56 6.15
CA VAL A 82 5.18 -6.42 7.28
C VAL A 82 3.71 -6.21 7.63
N GLY A 83 3.23 -4.96 7.61
CA GLY A 83 1.81 -4.65 7.82
C GLY A 83 0.92 -5.31 6.76
N MET A 84 1.29 -5.24 5.47
CA MET A 84 0.59 -5.93 4.39
C MET A 84 0.59 -7.44 4.58
N ALA A 85 1.75 -8.04 4.88
CA ALA A 85 1.86 -9.46 5.16
C ALA A 85 0.98 -9.88 6.37
N ALA A 86 0.94 -9.05 7.42
CA ALA A 86 0.11 -9.32 8.58
C ALA A 86 -1.39 -9.29 8.24
N ILE A 87 -1.85 -8.34 7.39
CA ILE A 87 -3.24 -8.32 6.91
C ILE A 87 -3.57 -9.64 6.22
N ALA A 88 -2.67 -10.18 5.36
CA ALA A 88 -2.90 -11.43 4.65
C ALA A 88 -3.22 -12.62 5.59
N PHE A 89 -2.65 -12.63 6.79
CA PHE A 89 -2.89 -13.70 7.78
C PHE A 89 -4.20 -13.55 8.56
N ILE A 90 -4.73 -12.33 8.68
CA ILE A 90 -5.83 -12.03 9.60
C ILE A 90 -7.15 -11.65 8.92
N LEU A 91 -7.23 -11.77 7.57
CA LEU A 91 -8.43 -11.38 6.81
C LEU A 91 -9.71 -12.06 7.31
N ASP A 92 -9.60 -13.32 7.76
CA ASP A 92 -10.74 -14.08 8.28
C ASP A 92 -11.17 -13.63 9.69
N SER A 93 -10.42 -12.73 10.34
CA SER A 93 -10.76 -12.24 11.68
C SER A 93 -11.99 -11.33 11.65
N GLU A 94 -12.85 -11.49 12.65
CA GLU A 94 -14.00 -10.59 12.86
C GLU A 94 -13.67 -9.43 13.80
N GLN A 95 -12.52 -9.48 14.47
CA GLN A 95 -12.15 -8.50 15.49
C GLN A 95 -11.42 -7.30 14.89
N TYR A 96 -12.02 -6.11 14.99
CA TYR A 96 -11.43 -4.84 14.53
C TYR A 96 -10.01 -4.60 15.07
N LEU A 97 -9.79 -4.83 16.36
CA LEU A 97 -8.51 -4.54 17.01
C LEU A 97 -7.33 -5.33 16.42
N VAL A 98 -7.59 -6.49 15.84
CA VAL A 98 -6.55 -7.29 15.18
C VAL A 98 -6.00 -6.59 13.94
N PHE A 99 -6.85 -5.86 13.20
CA PHE A 99 -6.43 -5.08 12.02
C PHE A 99 -5.74 -3.76 12.39
N ALA A 100 -5.97 -3.23 13.58
CA ALA A 100 -5.39 -1.95 13.99
C ALA A 100 -3.84 -1.98 13.98
N VAL A 101 -3.22 -3.08 14.42
CA VAL A 101 -1.76 -3.20 14.47
C VAL A 101 -1.12 -3.18 13.07
N PRO A 102 -1.54 -4.01 12.09
CA PRO A 102 -1.04 -3.90 10.72
C PRO A 102 -1.28 -2.53 10.08
N LEU A 103 -2.44 -1.93 10.30
CA LEU A 103 -2.75 -0.60 9.79
C LEU A 103 -1.82 0.48 10.37
N ILE A 104 -1.53 0.42 11.67
CA ILE A 104 -0.55 1.31 12.31
C ILE A 104 0.84 1.10 11.70
N LEU A 105 1.27 -0.14 11.44
CA LEU A 105 2.56 -0.42 10.81
C LEU A 105 2.64 0.16 9.40
N ILE A 106 1.60 -0.01 8.59
CA ILE A 106 1.51 0.54 7.23
C ILE A 106 1.60 2.06 7.29
N GLY A 107 0.75 2.70 8.08
CA GLY A 107 0.71 4.15 8.18
C GLY A 107 1.99 4.74 8.75
N ALA A 108 2.52 4.21 9.84
CA ALA A 108 3.76 4.70 10.43
C ALA A 108 4.96 4.52 9.48
N GLY A 109 5.01 3.39 8.78
CA GLY A 109 6.03 3.12 7.77
C GLY A 109 6.01 4.13 6.64
N ASP A 110 4.81 4.42 6.11
CA ASP A 110 4.62 5.42 5.06
C ASP A 110 4.96 6.83 5.54
N GLY A 111 4.42 7.26 6.67
CA GLY A 111 4.67 8.59 7.22
C GLY A 111 6.15 8.90 7.39
N VAL A 112 6.95 7.92 7.83
CA VAL A 112 8.41 8.07 7.93
C VAL A 112 9.08 8.01 6.56
N ALA A 113 8.80 7.00 5.74
CA ALA A 113 9.49 6.76 4.48
C ALA A 113 9.24 7.90 3.48
N LEU A 114 7.98 8.30 3.31
CA LEU A 114 7.58 9.38 2.41
C LEU A 114 8.19 10.72 2.83
N THR A 115 8.13 11.07 4.13
CA THR A 115 8.68 12.34 4.64
C THR A 115 10.18 12.43 4.40
N ILE A 116 10.93 11.37 4.71
CA ILE A 116 12.40 11.36 4.56
C ILE A 116 12.80 11.33 3.09
N ALA A 117 12.07 10.58 2.25
CA ALA A 117 12.32 10.52 0.82
C ALA A 117 12.10 11.90 0.18
N SER A 118 10.99 12.57 0.47
CA SER A 118 10.67 13.93 -0.01
C SER A 118 11.71 14.95 0.42
N ASP A 119 12.11 14.95 1.72
CA ASP A 119 13.17 15.82 2.24
C ASP A 119 14.50 15.55 1.52
N THR A 120 14.83 14.28 1.25
CA THR A 120 16.09 13.93 0.59
C THR A 120 16.12 14.40 -0.86
N VAL A 121 15.03 14.24 -1.62
CA VAL A 121 14.93 14.75 -3.01
C VAL A 121 15.21 16.24 -3.07
N LEU A 122 14.63 17.02 -2.14
CA LEU A 122 14.82 18.46 -2.08
C LEU A 122 16.23 18.84 -1.59
N ALA A 123 16.78 18.11 -0.62
CA ALA A 123 18.09 18.40 -0.04
C ALA A 123 19.26 18.15 -0.99
N VAL A 124 19.16 17.13 -1.87
CA VAL A 124 20.24 16.81 -2.84
C VAL A 124 20.10 17.56 -4.16
N ALA A 125 19.01 18.29 -4.37
CA ALA A 125 18.82 19.09 -5.57
C ALA A 125 19.62 20.41 -5.49
N PRO A 126 20.24 20.86 -6.62
CA PRO A 126 20.81 22.19 -6.71
C PRO A 126 19.74 23.27 -6.43
N LYS A 127 20.11 24.34 -5.73
CA LYS A 127 19.16 25.41 -5.33
C LYS A 127 18.44 26.07 -6.49
N ASP A 128 19.12 26.20 -7.65
CA ASP A 128 18.55 26.71 -8.90
C ASP A 128 17.57 25.74 -9.57
N ARG A 129 17.48 24.49 -9.11
CA ARG A 129 16.61 23.43 -9.64
C ARG A 129 15.60 22.89 -8.61
N ALA A 130 15.34 23.61 -7.55
CA ALA A 130 14.40 23.20 -6.50
C ALA A 130 12.97 22.94 -7.05
N GLY A 131 12.51 23.76 -8.00
CA GLY A 131 11.22 23.54 -8.67
C GLY A 131 11.17 22.22 -9.47
N ALA A 132 12.25 21.87 -10.17
CA ALA A 132 12.33 20.60 -10.88
C ALA A 132 12.37 19.40 -9.90
N ALA A 133 13.02 19.54 -8.74
CA ALA A 133 13.04 18.51 -7.71
C ALA A 133 11.65 18.29 -7.11
N SER A 134 10.90 19.36 -6.83
CA SER A 134 9.50 19.26 -6.39
C SER A 134 8.60 18.58 -7.42
N ALA A 135 8.78 18.90 -8.71
CA ALA A 135 8.03 18.25 -9.78
C ALA A 135 8.34 16.75 -9.88
N VAL A 136 9.60 16.34 -9.68
CA VAL A 136 9.98 14.91 -9.64
C VAL A 136 9.37 14.23 -8.41
N SER A 137 9.32 14.90 -7.26
CA SER A 137 8.67 14.36 -6.06
C SER A 137 7.18 14.12 -6.29
N GLU A 138 6.48 15.11 -6.83
CA GLU A 138 5.05 14.99 -7.15
C GLU A 138 4.80 13.87 -8.17
N THR A 139 5.59 13.83 -9.25
CA THR A 139 5.50 12.75 -10.24
C THR A 139 5.77 11.37 -9.61
N GLY A 140 6.74 11.28 -8.71
CA GLY A 140 7.05 10.04 -7.98
C GLY A 140 5.89 9.59 -7.08
N TYR A 141 5.21 10.53 -6.43
CA TYR A 141 4.02 10.27 -5.63
C TYR A 141 2.86 9.75 -6.50
N GLU A 142 2.51 10.46 -7.55
CA GLU A 142 1.43 10.09 -8.47
C GLU A 142 1.70 8.75 -9.18
N LEU A 143 2.94 8.52 -9.64
CA LEU A 143 3.35 7.24 -10.21
C LEU A 143 3.28 6.11 -9.18
N GLY A 144 3.69 6.34 -7.94
CA GLY A 144 3.59 5.36 -6.86
C GLY A 144 2.13 4.94 -6.64
N THR A 145 1.22 5.91 -6.53
CA THR A 145 -0.21 5.67 -6.38
C THR A 145 -0.78 4.88 -7.57
N ALA A 146 -0.51 5.35 -8.80
CA ALA A 146 -1.03 4.71 -10.01
C ALA A 146 -0.51 3.28 -10.17
N LEU A 147 0.79 3.05 -9.97
CA LEU A 147 1.39 1.72 -10.05
C LEU A 147 0.91 0.80 -8.92
N GLY A 148 0.73 1.33 -7.70
CA GLY A 148 0.19 0.57 -6.57
C GLY A 148 -1.19 0.01 -6.88
N ILE A 149 -2.10 0.86 -7.35
CA ILE A 149 -3.45 0.45 -7.70
C ILE A 149 -3.44 -0.44 -8.96
N ALA A 150 -2.70 -0.08 -10.01
CA ALA A 150 -2.73 -0.82 -11.27
C ALA A 150 -2.09 -2.20 -11.18
N LEU A 151 -0.88 -2.31 -10.61
CA LEU A 151 -0.16 -3.58 -10.55
C LEU A 151 -0.79 -4.53 -9.53
N LEU A 152 -1.07 -4.05 -8.31
CA LEU A 152 -1.72 -4.87 -7.30
C LEU A 152 -3.16 -5.21 -7.68
N GLY A 153 -3.87 -4.28 -8.36
CA GLY A 153 -5.20 -4.53 -8.91
C GLY A 153 -5.21 -5.58 -10.00
N SER A 154 -4.20 -5.59 -10.88
CA SER A 154 -4.07 -6.63 -11.89
C SER A 154 -3.86 -8.01 -11.25
N VAL A 155 -3.05 -8.10 -10.18
CA VAL A 155 -2.87 -9.33 -9.42
C VAL A 155 -4.18 -9.75 -8.75
N LEU A 156 -4.86 -8.82 -8.08
CA LEU A 156 -6.13 -9.07 -7.40
C LEU A 156 -7.17 -9.60 -8.38
N THR A 157 -7.36 -8.93 -9.51
CA THR A 157 -8.34 -9.34 -10.53
C THR A 157 -8.01 -10.71 -11.12
N ALA A 158 -6.76 -10.97 -11.46
CA ALA A 158 -6.34 -12.25 -12.02
C ALA A 158 -6.57 -13.41 -11.03
N VAL A 159 -6.24 -13.22 -9.76
CA VAL A 159 -6.45 -14.25 -8.73
C VAL A 159 -7.94 -14.40 -8.41
N TYR A 160 -8.69 -13.30 -8.34
CA TYR A 160 -10.13 -13.31 -8.11
C TYR A 160 -10.86 -14.13 -9.19
N GLN A 161 -10.61 -13.81 -10.47
CA GLN A 161 -11.22 -14.50 -11.60
C GLN A 161 -10.84 -15.99 -11.63
N GLY A 162 -9.59 -16.32 -11.28
CA GLY A 162 -9.12 -17.70 -11.20
C GLY A 162 -9.68 -18.51 -10.03
N ALA A 163 -10.01 -17.84 -8.93
CA ALA A 163 -10.54 -18.46 -7.71
C ALA A 163 -12.07 -18.52 -7.68
N LEU A 164 -12.75 -17.67 -8.45
CA LEU A 164 -14.21 -17.57 -8.45
C LEU A 164 -14.84 -18.83 -9.03
N LYS A 165 -15.58 -19.55 -8.20
CA LYS A 165 -16.33 -20.75 -8.56
C LYS A 165 -17.82 -20.44 -8.55
N ILE A 166 -18.36 -20.08 -9.71
CA ILE A 166 -19.77 -19.71 -9.84
C ILE A 166 -20.65 -20.97 -9.77
N PRO A 167 -21.65 -21.01 -8.86
CA PRO A 167 -22.63 -22.10 -8.80
C PRO A 167 -23.44 -22.20 -10.09
N GLY A 168 -23.70 -23.41 -10.57
CA GLY A 168 -24.43 -23.63 -11.84
C GLY A 168 -25.89 -23.18 -11.85
N VAL A 169 -26.43 -22.76 -10.70
CA VAL A 169 -27.79 -22.19 -10.57
C VAL A 169 -27.83 -20.67 -10.84
N VAL A 170 -26.67 -20.02 -10.97
CA VAL A 170 -26.56 -18.58 -11.23
C VAL A 170 -26.84 -18.31 -12.70
N PRO A 171 -27.69 -17.30 -13.04
CA PRO A 171 -27.92 -16.90 -14.42
C PRO A 171 -26.63 -16.45 -15.14
N PRO A 172 -26.49 -16.70 -16.47
CA PRO A 172 -25.25 -16.42 -17.18
C PRO A 172 -24.84 -14.94 -17.20
N ASP A 173 -25.78 -14.03 -17.22
CA ASP A 173 -25.57 -12.57 -17.16
C ASP A 173 -25.02 -12.14 -15.80
N VAL A 174 -25.59 -12.62 -14.71
CA VAL A 174 -25.10 -12.38 -13.35
C VAL A 174 -23.73 -13.04 -13.13
N ALA A 175 -23.53 -14.23 -13.69
CA ALA A 175 -22.23 -14.91 -13.65
C ALA A 175 -21.14 -14.13 -14.38
N ALA A 176 -21.46 -13.52 -15.52
CA ALA A 176 -20.53 -12.66 -16.26
C ALA A 176 -20.17 -11.41 -15.45
N ALA A 177 -21.16 -10.71 -14.90
CA ALA A 177 -20.96 -9.53 -14.05
C ALA A 177 -20.11 -9.87 -12.80
N ALA A 178 -20.42 -10.96 -12.10
CA ALA A 178 -19.62 -11.40 -10.95
C ALA A 178 -18.17 -11.76 -11.33
N THR A 179 -17.91 -12.23 -12.55
CA THR A 179 -16.56 -12.50 -13.04
C THR A 179 -15.81 -11.21 -13.37
N GLU A 180 -16.50 -10.17 -13.81
CA GLU A 180 -15.90 -8.87 -14.13
C GLU A 180 -15.44 -8.14 -12.84
N SER A 181 -16.34 -8.03 -11.85
CA SER A 181 -16.00 -7.49 -10.54
C SER A 181 -16.97 -7.95 -9.44
N PRO A 182 -16.52 -8.00 -8.16
CA PRO A 182 -17.42 -8.25 -7.04
C PRO A 182 -18.59 -7.25 -6.98
N GLY A 183 -18.33 -5.97 -7.22
CA GLY A 183 -19.32 -4.90 -7.16
C GLY A 183 -20.44 -5.10 -8.16
N GLU A 184 -20.12 -5.43 -9.41
CA GLU A 184 -21.13 -5.73 -10.45
C GLU A 184 -21.90 -7.00 -10.12
N GLY A 185 -21.20 -8.03 -9.62
CA GLY A 185 -21.87 -9.24 -9.13
C GLY A 185 -22.91 -8.97 -8.06
N PHE A 186 -22.60 -8.10 -7.08
CA PHE A 186 -23.54 -7.70 -6.02
C PHE A 186 -24.70 -6.85 -6.53
N GLU A 187 -24.51 -6.04 -7.56
CA GLU A 187 -25.60 -5.26 -8.17
C GLU A 187 -26.55 -6.15 -8.98
N GLU A 188 -26.02 -7.00 -9.85
CA GLU A 188 -26.81 -7.84 -10.74
C GLU A 188 -27.54 -8.99 -10.03
N MET A 189 -27.05 -9.41 -8.84
CA MET A 189 -27.77 -10.44 -8.08
C MET A 189 -29.02 -9.93 -7.34
N LYS A 190 -29.27 -8.62 -7.34
CA LYS A 190 -30.46 -8.04 -6.70
C LYS A 190 -31.75 -8.57 -7.36
N GLY A 191 -32.60 -9.20 -6.56
CA GLY A 191 -33.85 -9.77 -7.04
C GLY A 191 -33.82 -11.24 -7.43
N LEU A 192 -32.65 -11.89 -7.31
CA LEU A 192 -32.55 -13.36 -7.43
C LEU A 192 -33.16 -14.07 -6.22
N ALA A 193 -33.41 -15.37 -6.37
CA ALA A 193 -33.84 -16.21 -5.26
C ALA A 193 -32.80 -16.20 -4.12
N PRO A 194 -33.23 -16.21 -2.84
CA PRO A 194 -32.31 -16.06 -1.70
C PRO A 194 -31.22 -17.11 -1.61
N ASP A 195 -31.48 -18.34 -2.04
CA ASP A 195 -30.51 -19.45 -2.09
C ASP A 195 -29.43 -19.22 -3.15
N VAL A 196 -29.80 -18.70 -4.32
CA VAL A 196 -28.85 -18.34 -5.40
C VAL A 196 -27.98 -17.14 -4.98
N THR A 197 -28.61 -16.12 -4.39
CA THR A 197 -27.88 -14.95 -3.87
C THR A 197 -26.88 -15.35 -2.80
N ALA A 198 -27.26 -16.18 -1.83
CA ALA A 198 -26.37 -16.66 -0.78
C ALA A 198 -25.17 -17.44 -1.36
N ALA A 199 -25.45 -18.38 -2.27
CA ALA A 199 -24.41 -19.20 -2.88
C ALA A 199 -23.40 -18.38 -3.70
N LEU A 200 -23.86 -17.36 -4.45
CA LEU A 200 -22.97 -16.47 -5.20
C LEU A 200 -22.19 -15.53 -4.28
N THR A 201 -22.84 -15.00 -3.23
CA THR A 201 -22.17 -14.17 -2.21
C THR A 201 -21.02 -14.94 -1.58
N ASP A 202 -21.22 -16.17 -1.15
CA ASP A 202 -20.16 -17.01 -0.57
C ASP A 202 -19.01 -17.26 -1.55
N ALA A 203 -19.32 -17.52 -2.83
CA ALA A 203 -18.32 -17.69 -3.86
C ALA A 203 -17.48 -16.43 -4.07
N ILE A 204 -18.10 -15.25 -4.14
CA ILE A 204 -17.41 -13.96 -4.25
C ILE A 204 -16.55 -13.70 -3.01
N HIS A 205 -17.06 -13.93 -1.80
CA HIS A 205 -16.34 -13.73 -0.54
C HIS A 205 -15.05 -14.56 -0.49
N VAL A 206 -15.14 -15.85 -0.81
CA VAL A 206 -13.98 -16.76 -0.82
C VAL A 206 -12.96 -16.31 -1.86
N ALA A 207 -13.42 -16.03 -3.09
CA ALA A 207 -12.53 -15.65 -4.19
C ALA A 207 -11.83 -14.30 -3.91
N PHE A 208 -12.55 -13.30 -3.41
CA PHE A 208 -11.98 -11.98 -3.13
C PHE A 208 -11.02 -12.01 -1.94
N THR A 209 -11.35 -12.74 -0.88
CA THR A 209 -10.46 -12.91 0.28
C THR A 209 -9.14 -13.56 -0.14
N GLN A 210 -9.21 -14.63 -0.95
CA GLN A 210 -8.02 -15.28 -1.48
C GLN A 210 -7.22 -14.33 -2.39
N ALA A 211 -7.88 -13.57 -3.25
CA ALA A 211 -7.24 -12.60 -4.13
C ALA A 211 -6.52 -11.50 -3.33
N LEU A 212 -7.18 -10.94 -2.32
CA LEU A 212 -6.57 -9.94 -1.46
C LEU A 212 -5.37 -10.50 -0.67
N GLN A 213 -5.47 -11.73 -0.18
CA GLN A 213 -4.34 -12.43 0.47
C GLN A 213 -3.10 -12.49 -0.43
N VAL A 214 -3.26 -12.97 -1.66
CA VAL A 214 -2.14 -13.06 -2.63
C VAL A 214 -1.61 -11.66 -2.97
N THR A 215 -2.49 -10.71 -3.19
CA THR A 215 -2.13 -9.33 -3.55
C THR A 215 -1.31 -8.66 -2.44
N THR A 216 -1.70 -8.82 -1.18
CA THR A 216 -0.95 -8.26 -0.04
C THR A 216 0.41 -8.94 0.13
N TRP A 217 0.54 -10.24 -0.13
CA TRP A 217 1.82 -10.94 -0.17
C TRP A 217 2.74 -10.41 -1.27
N VAL A 218 2.21 -10.20 -2.48
CA VAL A 218 2.98 -9.62 -3.60
C VAL A 218 3.45 -8.21 -3.26
N GLY A 219 2.55 -7.36 -2.73
CA GLY A 219 2.91 -6.01 -2.29
C GLY A 219 3.98 -6.01 -1.19
N ALA A 220 3.85 -6.90 -0.20
CA ALA A 220 4.84 -7.07 0.86
C ALA A 220 6.22 -7.46 0.30
N ALA A 221 6.26 -8.40 -0.65
CA ALA A 221 7.52 -8.82 -1.29
C ALA A 221 8.19 -7.68 -2.06
N VAL A 222 7.43 -6.91 -2.84
CA VAL A 222 7.93 -5.73 -3.56
C VAL A 222 8.52 -4.71 -2.59
N LEU A 223 7.84 -4.41 -1.50
CA LEU A 223 8.30 -3.46 -0.48
C LEU A 223 9.53 -3.95 0.27
N MET A 224 9.62 -5.22 0.61
CA MET A 224 10.81 -5.79 1.25
C MET A 224 12.04 -5.72 0.34
N ILE A 225 11.88 -6.03 -0.95
CA ILE A 225 12.96 -5.88 -1.94
C ILE A 225 13.33 -4.40 -2.07
N GLY A 226 12.34 -3.52 -2.20
CA GLY A 226 12.52 -2.08 -2.28
C GLY A 226 13.23 -1.49 -1.07
N ALA A 227 12.96 -1.98 0.13
CA ALA A 227 13.64 -1.59 1.36
C ALA A 227 15.16 -1.90 1.31
N VAL A 228 15.53 -3.07 0.81
CA VAL A 228 16.94 -3.44 0.63
C VAL A 228 17.63 -2.55 -0.41
N VAL A 229 16.94 -2.27 -1.52
CA VAL A 229 17.49 -1.40 -2.59
C VAL A 229 17.68 0.03 -2.10
N THR A 230 16.64 0.61 -1.47
CA THR A 230 16.73 1.98 -0.93
C THR A 230 17.77 2.11 0.17
N TRP A 231 17.92 1.11 1.02
CA TRP A 231 18.97 1.09 2.05
C TRP A 231 20.37 1.15 1.45
N ARG A 232 20.59 0.50 0.31
CA ARG A 232 21.90 0.51 -0.37
C ARG A 232 22.18 1.80 -1.16
N LEU A 233 21.14 2.46 -1.63
CA LEU A 233 21.26 3.68 -2.44
C LEU A 233 21.30 4.96 -1.60
N LEU A 234 20.66 4.98 -0.43
CA LEU A 234 20.63 6.14 0.44
C LEU A 234 21.80 6.13 1.43
N PRO A 235 22.48 7.28 1.66
CA PRO A 235 23.61 7.35 2.57
C PRO A 235 23.21 7.05 4.02
N GLY A 236 24.04 6.25 4.68
CA GLY A 236 23.99 6.06 6.11
C GLY A 236 24.53 7.28 6.87
N ARG A 237 24.34 7.32 8.21
CA ARG A 237 24.77 8.44 9.05
C ARG A 237 26.26 8.81 8.92
N LYS A 238 27.16 7.82 8.73
CA LYS A 238 28.61 8.05 8.64
C LYS A 238 29.00 8.74 7.34
N GLU A 239 28.34 8.44 6.24
CA GLU A 239 28.62 9.03 4.92
C GLU A 239 28.12 10.47 4.86
N ALA A 240 26.95 10.76 5.40
CA ALA A 240 26.40 12.13 5.47
C ALA A 240 27.28 13.08 6.30
N VAL A 241 27.95 12.59 7.35
CA VAL A 241 28.89 13.40 8.15
C VAL A 241 30.19 13.65 7.38
N ASN A 242 30.69 12.66 6.65
CA ASN A 242 31.92 12.80 5.86
C ASN A 242 31.74 13.76 4.67
N GLU A 243 30.56 13.78 4.03
CA GLU A 243 30.26 14.75 2.97
C GLU A 243 30.23 16.19 3.49
N MET A 244 29.69 16.41 4.71
CA MET A 244 29.70 17.74 5.33
C MET A 244 31.10 18.22 5.75
N VAL A 245 32.01 17.31 6.14
CA VAL A 245 33.39 17.64 6.57
C VAL A 245 34.32 17.78 5.37
N GLY A 246 34.06 17.08 4.27
CA GLY A 246 34.92 17.12 3.05
C GLY A 246 34.60 18.29 2.10
N SER A 247 33.57 19.09 2.39
CA SER A 247 33.18 20.27 1.58
C SER A 247 33.78 21.60 2.10
N HIS A 248 34.70 21.54 3.04
CA HIS A 248 35.56 22.65 3.54
C HIS A 248 37.00 22.39 3.16
#